data_e191b754d8250cd2d23f7f21d48fed68
#
_entry.id   e191b754d8250cd2d23f7f21d48fed68
#
_cell.length_a   1.000
_cell.length_b   1.000
_cell.length_c   1.000
_cell.angle_alpha   90.00
_cell.angle_beta   90.00
_cell.angle_gamma   90.00
#
_symmetry.space_group_name_H-M   'P 1'
#
loop_
_entity.id
_entity.type
_entity.pdbx_description
1 polymer ?
#
loop_
_entity_poly.entity_id
_entity_poly.type
_entity_poly.pdbx_seq_one_letter_code
_entity_poly.pdbx_strand_id
1 'polypeptide(L)'
;TEQTLLARELRLAEEAQARDGIRRVFRLSAEDVRKEVPAYGAFVDEQVARLGRTHPMVRSQYFSEEISTEGGLFPPARLGLMQGSHPARELPEPGNLYALLVDLAGEDEAMRQRTPAGLEQSEMLANPGRDATAITVVEVDLHLQADQLVGKPIYKVVQRYLWMGEKHSTQYARLLALVERWQPQRIVVDASGVGAGVASFLADRFGERVIQLRFTQQVKSRLGWGFLAVVDTGRFQDHLPSGAESEADRLQALFKRQLTAVSYRVSSSPEHFIAWGVPETARDPEGGGLLHDDLVLSAAMVAELDVQPWSVSSNAPLVIAAADPIKEMDGGF
;
A
#
# COMPACT_ATOMS: atom_id res chain seq x y z
N THR A 1 -18.07 10.56 -14.08
CA THR A 1 -18.69 9.55 -13.20
C THR A 1 -20.16 9.37 -13.61
N GLU A 2 -20.68 8.16 -13.56
CA GLU A 2 -22.02 7.79 -14.03
C GLU A 2 -23.17 8.61 -13.42
N GLN A 3 -22.96 9.25 -12.29
CA GLN A 3 -23.97 10.02 -11.56
C GLN A 3 -23.84 11.55 -11.78
N THR A 4 -22.89 12.01 -12.56
CA THR A 4 -22.74 13.44 -12.83
C THR A 4 -23.72 13.94 -13.88
N LEU A 5 -24.03 15.25 -13.83
CA LEU A 5 -24.82 15.92 -14.88
C LEU A 5 -24.21 15.65 -16.26
N LEU A 6 -22.86 15.74 -16.37
CA LEU A 6 -22.14 15.49 -17.62
C LEU A 6 -22.40 14.08 -18.16
N ALA A 7 -22.30 13.05 -17.32
CA ALA A 7 -22.54 11.66 -17.75
C ALA A 7 -24.00 11.43 -18.20
N ARG A 8 -24.95 12.08 -17.54
CA ARG A 8 -26.34 12.05 -17.94
C ARG A 8 -26.56 12.72 -19.30
N GLU A 9 -26.00 13.92 -19.48
CA GLU A 9 -26.14 14.67 -20.75
C GLU A 9 -25.41 13.96 -21.90
N LEU A 10 -24.27 13.33 -21.64
CA LEU A 10 -23.57 12.49 -22.62
C LEU A 10 -24.46 11.32 -23.09
N ARG A 11 -25.09 10.58 -22.17
CA ARG A 11 -26.00 9.49 -22.53
C ARG A 11 -27.18 9.97 -23.37
N LEU A 12 -27.79 11.06 -22.96
CA LEU A 12 -28.92 11.66 -23.74
C LEU A 12 -28.48 12.09 -25.15
N ALA A 13 -27.26 12.66 -25.27
CA ALA A 13 -26.69 13.04 -26.55
C ALA A 13 -26.37 11.83 -27.43
N GLU A 14 -25.82 10.74 -26.84
CA GLU A 14 -25.56 9.48 -27.55
C GLU A 14 -26.85 8.80 -28.02
N GLU A 15 -27.89 8.76 -27.19
CA GLU A 15 -29.19 8.24 -27.55
C GLU A 15 -29.84 9.07 -28.68
N ALA A 16 -29.70 10.39 -28.63
CA ALA A 16 -30.19 11.26 -29.71
C ALA A 16 -29.42 11.04 -31.01
N GLN A 17 -28.08 10.92 -30.93
CA GLN A 17 -27.21 10.61 -32.06
C GLN A 17 -27.57 9.24 -32.70
N ALA A 18 -27.89 8.23 -31.89
CA ALA A 18 -28.26 6.90 -32.36
C ALA A 18 -29.62 6.94 -33.10
N ARG A 19 -30.54 7.88 -32.73
CA ARG A 19 -31.86 8.01 -33.35
C ARG A 19 -31.84 8.74 -34.68
N ASP A 20 -31.05 9.80 -34.80
CA ASP A 20 -31.09 10.70 -35.96
C ASP A 20 -29.80 10.76 -36.78
N GLY A 21 -28.76 10.07 -36.36
CA GLY A 21 -27.47 10.02 -37.05
C GLY A 21 -26.63 11.30 -36.96
N ILE A 22 -27.12 12.33 -36.24
CA ILE A 22 -26.39 13.60 -36.10
C ILE A 22 -25.35 13.46 -34.98
N ARG A 23 -24.09 13.62 -35.33
CA ARG A 23 -22.98 13.52 -34.35
C ARG A 23 -23.05 14.67 -33.34
N ARG A 24 -23.23 14.33 -32.05
CA ARG A 24 -23.33 15.26 -30.92
C ARG A 24 -22.20 15.07 -29.93
N VAL A 25 -21.66 13.85 -29.85
CA VAL A 25 -20.61 13.50 -28.90
C VAL A 25 -19.27 13.36 -29.62
N PHE A 26 -18.31 14.12 -29.18
CA PHE A 26 -16.91 14.05 -29.64
C PHE A 26 -16.04 13.65 -28.48
N ARG A 27 -15.47 12.45 -28.52
CA ARG A 27 -14.51 11.99 -27.55
C ARG A 27 -13.11 12.05 -28.16
N LEU A 28 -12.21 12.72 -27.49
CA LEU A 28 -10.78 12.75 -27.81
C LEU A 28 -10.04 12.02 -26.70
N SER A 29 -9.27 11.03 -27.09
CA SER A 29 -8.40 10.28 -26.20
C SER A 29 -6.93 10.68 -26.42
N ALA A 30 -6.05 10.26 -25.52
CA ALA A 30 -4.62 10.43 -25.71
C ALA A 30 -4.13 9.80 -27.03
N GLU A 31 -4.76 8.70 -27.47
CA GLU A 31 -4.41 8.05 -28.73
C GLU A 31 -4.75 8.92 -29.96
N ASP A 32 -5.79 9.73 -29.86
CA ASP A 32 -6.14 10.66 -30.93
C ASP A 32 -5.18 11.85 -30.96
N VAL A 33 -4.90 12.41 -29.78
CA VAL A 33 -4.00 13.58 -29.65
C VAL A 33 -2.54 13.23 -30.02
N ARG A 34 -2.08 12.02 -29.69
CA ARG A 34 -0.74 11.52 -30.00
C ARG A 34 -0.41 11.57 -31.49
N LYS A 35 -1.40 11.38 -32.36
CA LYS A 35 -1.22 11.43 -33.81
C LYS A 35 -0.79 12.79 -34.30
N GLU A 36 -1.29 13.85 -33.66
CA GLU A 36 -1.02 15.25 -34.00
C GLU A 36 0.13 15.84 -33.16
N VAL A 37 0.25 15.38 -31.88
CA VAL A 37 1.23 15.89 -30.91
C VAL A 37 1.98 14.71 -30.27
N PRO A 38 3.04 14.19 -30.92
CA PRO A 38 3.79 13.04 -30.41
C PRO A 38 4.39 13.25 -28.99
N ALA A 39 4.80 14.47 -28.65
CA ALA A 39 5.32 14.80 -27.33
C ALA A 39 4.27 14.59 -26.22
N TYR A 40 2.99 14.87 -26.50
CA TYR A 40 1.91 14.56 -25.56
C TYR A 40 1.74 13.04 -25.38
N GLY A 41 1.90 12.28 -26.47
CA GLY A 41 1.88 10.82 -26.41
C GLY A 41 2.96 10.28 -25.48
N ALA A 42 4.21 10.75 -25.62
CA ALA A 42 5.32 10.38 -24.75
C ALA A 42 5.05 10.73 -23.26
N PHE A 43 4.51 11.92 -22.98
CA PHE A 43 4.08 12.29 -21.64
C PHE A 43 3.02 11.33 -21.07
N VAL A 44 2.03 10.96 -21.87
CA VAL A 44 0.98 10.01 -21.42
C VAL A 44 1.57 8.62 -21.18
N ASP A 45 2.52 8.16 -21.98
CA ASP A 45 3.21 6.89 -21.76
C ASP A 45 3.96 6.88 -20.44
N GLU A 46 4.61 7.98 -20.07
CA GLU A 46 5.23 8.14 -18.75
C GLU A 46 4.20 8.07 -17.61
N GLN A 47 3.03 8.73 -17.76
CA GLN A 47 1.97 8.64 -16.75
C GLN A 47 1.40 7.22 -16.65
N VAL A 48 1.20 6.53 -17.77
CA VAL A 48 0.77 5.13 -17.80
C VAL A 48 1.80 4.22 -17.14
N ALA A 49 3.08 4.42 -17.41
CA ALA A 49 4.15 3.66 -16.78
C ALA A 49 4.21 3.89 -15.25
N ARG A 50 3.95 5.11 -14.82
CA ARG A 50 3.98 5.49 -13.40
C ARG A 50 2.77 5.01 -12.60
N LEU A 51 1.57 5.09 -13.16
CA LEU A 51 0.31 4.87 -12.46
C LEU A 51 -0.40 3.58 -12.87
N GLY A 52 -0.06 3.00 -14.01
CA GLY A 52 -0.80 1.90 -14.63
C GLY A 52 -1.91 2.37 -15.56
N ARG A 53 -2.13 1.65 -16.67
CA ARG A 53 -3.18 1.97 -17.66
C ARG A 53 -4.59 1.88 -17.06
N THR A 54 -4.80 0.97 -16.13
CA THR A 54 -6.11 0.72 -15.47
C THR A 54 -6.41 1.68 -14.33
N HIS A 55 -5.43 2.51 -13.93
CA HIS A 55 -5.62 3.48 -12.86
C HIS A 55 -6.74 4.48 -13.20
N PRO A 56 -7.71 4.74 -12.30
CA PRO A 56 -8.87 5.57 -12.60
C PRO A 56 -8.53 6.96 -13.14
N MET A 57 -7.51 7.62 -12.58
CA MET A 57 -7.07 8.94 -13.08
C MET A 57 -6.53 8.85 -14.51
N VAL A 58 -5.76 7.81 -14.84
CA VAL A 58 -5.24 7.62 -16.20
C VAL A 58 -6.39 7.40 -17.17
N ARG A 59 -7.32 6.54 -16.84
CA ARG A 59 -8.50 6.24 -17.65
C ARG A 59 -9.33 7.49 -17.93
N SER A 60 -9.62 8.28 -16.89
CA SER A 60 -10.50 9.45 -17.06
C SER A 60 -9.80 10.63 -17.71
N GLN A 61 -8.54 10.94 -17.32
CA GLN A 61 -7.87 12.16 -17.78
C GLN A 61 -7.27 12.04 -19.18
N TYR A 62 -6.76 10.87 -19.53
CA TYR A 62 -6.03 10.69 -20.79
C TYR A 62 -6.82 9.89 -21.83
N PHE A 63 -7.73 9.02 -21.40
CA PHE A 63 -8.46 8.14 -22.32
C PHE A 63 -9.94 8.44 -22.41
N SER A 64 -10.43 9.48 -21.71
CA SER A 64 -11.85 9.89 -21.72
C SER A 64 -12.80 8.74 -21.37
N GLU A 65 -12.32 7.77 -20.57
CA GLU A 65 -13.14 6.67 -20.09
C GLU A 65 -13.92 7.08 -18.84
N GLU A 66 -15.19 6.69 -18.79
CA GLU A 66 -15.99 6.88 -17.60
C GLU A 66 -15.49 5.95 -16.48
N ILE A 67 -15.32 6.51 -15.29
CA ILE A 67 -15.07 5.74 -14.06
C ILE A 67 -16.33 5.73 -13.23
N SER A 68 -16.68 4.56 -12.68
CA SER A 68 -17.73 4.49 -11.67
C SER A 68 -17.34 5.35 -10.47
N THR A 69 -18.31 6.06 -9.90
CA THR A 69 -18.11 6.83 -8.65
C THR A 69 -18.14 5.97 -7.43
N GLU A 70 -18.71 4.77 -7.55
CA GLU A 70 -18.89 3.82 -6.47
C GLU A 70 -18.63 2.40 -6.99
N GLY A 71 -18.12 1.54 -6.14
CA GLY A 71 -17.91 0.15 -6.49
C GLY A 71 -16.74 -0.48 -5.73
N GLY A 72 -16.41 -1.70 -6.11
CA GLY A 72 -15.24 -2.41 -5.59
C GLY A 72 -13.94 -1.83 -6.14
N LEU A 73 -13.01 -1.50 -5.25
CA LEU A 73 -11.72 -0.92 -5.63
C LEU A 73 -10.77 -1.97 -6.21
N PHE A 74 -10.90 -3.23 -5.79
CA PHE A 74 -10.03 -4.33 -6.18
C PHE A 74 -10.82 -5.45 -6.88
N PRO A 75 -11.19 -5.28 -8.16
CA PRO A 75 -11.82 -6.34 -8.95
C PRO A 75 -10.83 -7.51 -9.15
N PRO A 76 -11.30 -8.73 -9.53
CA PRO A 76 -10.45 -9.92 -9.70
C PRO A 76 -9.23 -9.71 -10.59
N ALA A 77 -9.35 -8.92 -11.66
CA ALA A 77 -8.24 -8.60 -12.56
C ALA A 77 -7.12 -7.84 -11.84
N ARG A 78 -7.45 -6.89 -10.93
CA ARG A 78 -6.47 -6.16 -10.14
C ARG A 78 -5.84 -7.04 -9.06
N LEU A 79 -6.62 -7.92 -8.42
CA LEU A 79 -6.09 -8.91 -7.48
C LEU A 79 -5.09 -9.86 -8.17
N GLY A 80 -5.33 -10.19 -9.44
CA GLY A 80 -4.39 -10.98 -10.25
C GLY A 80 -3.02 -10.33 -10.43
N LEU A 81 -2.95 -8.99 -10.50
CA LEU A 81 -1.68 -8.25 -10.61
C LEU A 81 -0.82 -8.31 -9.35
N MET A 82 -1.44 -8.65 -8.21
CA MET A 82 -0.74 -8.74 -6.93
C MET A 82 -0.10 -10.12 -6.66
N GLN A 83 -0.24 -11.06 -7.59
CA GLN A 83 0.34 -12.39 -7.40
C GLN A 83 1.86 -12.35 -7.61
N GLY A 84 2.60 -12.65 -6.55
CA GLY A 84 4.06 -12.84 -6.62
C GLY A 84 4.43 -14.32 -6.81
N SER A 85 5.73 -14.55 -6.97
CA SER A 85 6.32 -15.89 -7.12
C SER A 85 7.25 -16.29 -5.97
N HIS A 86 7.38 -15.42 -4.96
CA HIS A 86 8.25 -15.61 -3.80
C HIS A 86 7.49 -16.30 -2.65
N PRO A 87 8.16 -17.05 -1.76
CA PRO A 87 7.55 -17.62 -0.57
C PRO A 87 7.34 -16.58 0.53
N ALA A 88 6.44 -16.88 1.48
CA ALA A 88 6.42 -16.20 2.77
C ALA A 88 7.72 -16.50 3.54
N ARG A 89 8.15 -15.56 4.41
CA ARG A 89 9.36 -15.69 5.20
C ARG A 89 9.14 -15.30 6.65
N GLU A 90 9.81 -15.99 7.56
CA GLU A 90 9.82 -15.63 8.98
C GLU A 90 11.04 -14.80 9.38
N LEU A 91 12.09 -14.84 8.58
CA LEU A 91 13.37 -14.17 8.80
C LEU A 91 13.82 -13.45 7.51
N PRO A 92 14.57 -12.35 7.66
CA PRO A 92 15.15 -11.65 6.52
C PRO A 92 16.24 -12.49 5.84
N GLU A 93 16.35 -12.37 4.54
CA GLU A 93 17.49 -12.87 3.78
C GLU A 93 18.63 -11.83 3.80
N PRO A 94 19.87 -12.27 3.98
CA PRO A 94 21.02 -11.38 3.96
C PRO A 94 21.14 -10.61 2.62
N GLY A 95 21.36 -9.31 2.71
CA GLY A 95 21.53 -8.44 1.54
C GLY A 95 20.24 -7.86 0.97
N ASN A 96 19.07 -8.35 1.34
CA ASN A 96 17.79 -7.79 0.92
C ASN A 96 17.39 -6.59 1.80
N LEU A 97 16.63 -5.69 1.22
CA LEU A 97 16.10 -4.51 1.90
C LEU A 97 14.67 -4.78 2.36
N TYR A 98 14.35 -4.35 3.58
CA TYR A 98 13.01 -4.54 4.14
C TYR A 98 12.42 -3.23 4.63
N ALA A 99 11.09 -3.17 4.63
CA ALA A 99 10.32 -2.12 5.28
C ALA A 99 9.15 -2.72 6.07
N LEU A 100 8.75 -2.03 7.14
CA LEU A 100 7.57 -2.34 7.93
C LEU A 100 6.50 -1.28 7.66
N LEU A 101 5.27 -1.73 7.42
CA LEU A 101 4.08 -0.90 7.26
C LEU A 101 3.15 -1.22 8.43
N VAL A 102 2.91 -0.26 9.32
CA VAL A 102 2.30 -0.51 10.63
C VAL A 102 1.05 0.35 10.78
N ASP A 103 -0.10 -0.30 10.79
CA ASP A 103 -1.39 0.28 11.14
C ASP A 103 -1.69 -0.04 12.61
N LEU A 104 -1.78 0.99 13.46
CA LEU A 104 -1.88 0.82 14.90
C LEU A 104 -3.34 0.94 15.37
N ALA A 105 -3.85 -0.13 15.98
CA ALA A 105 -5.14 -0.07 16.68
C ALA A 105 -5.05 0.70 17.98
N GLY A 106 -6.13 1.40 18.33
CA GLY A 106 -6.30 2.02 19.65
C GLY A 106 -6.41 0.98 20.77
N GLU A 107 -6.03 1.38 21.99
CA GLU A 107 -6.39 0.61 23.19
C GLU A 107 -7.89 0.73 23.46
N ASP A 108 -8.52 -0.36 23.92
CA ASP A 108 -9.90 -0.32 24.34
C ASP A 108 -10.05 0.33 25.73
N GLU A 109 -10.52 1.57 25.75
CA GLU A 109 -10.83 2.28 27.01
C GLU A 109 -11.93 1.57 27.82
N ALA A 110 -12.82 0.81 27.20
CA ALA A 110 -13.86 0.04 27.89
C ALA A 110 -13.27 -1.08 28.75
N MET A 111 -12.07 -1.57 28.45
CA MET A 111 -11.35 -2.55 29.27
C MET A 111 -10.78 -1.95 30.54
N ARG A 112 -10.37 -0.68 30.55
CA ARG A 112 -9.84 -0.02 31.75
C ARG A 112 -10.90 0.11 32.85
N GLN A 113 -12.19 0.18 32.47
CA GLN A 113 -13.30 0.36 33.43
C GLN A 113 -13.92 -0.95 33.95
N ARG A 114 -13.62 -2.10 33.37
CA ARG A 114 -14.29 -3.37 33.69
C ARG A 114 -13.43 -4.46 34.31
N THR A 115 -12.15 -4.24 34.59
CA THR A 115 -11.32 -5.24 35.23
C THR A 115 -11.37 -5.10 36.74
N PRO A 116 -12.17 -5.90 37.47
CA PRO A 116 -12.00 -6.05 38.90
C PRO A 116 -10.64 -6.71 39.15
N ALA A 117 -9.88 -6.19 40.09
CA ALA A 117 -8.60 -6.75 40.49
C ALA A 117 -8.81 -8.23 40.88
N GLY A 118 -8.28 -9.18 40.09
CA GLY A 118 -8.24 -10.59 40.46
C GLY A 118 -8.68 -11.65 39.45
N LEU A 119 -9.12 -11.28 38.22
CA LEU A 119 -9.44 -12.29 37.21
C LEU A 119 -8.30 -12.41 36.17
N GLU A 120 -7.79 -13.64 36.03
CA GLU A 120 -6.74 -13.96 35.08
C GLU A 120 -7.17 -13.68 33.62
N GLN A 121 -6.25 -13.08 32.85
CA GLN A 121 -6.46 -12.50 31.53
C GLN A 121 -6.72 -13.51 30.40
N SER A 122 -6.90 -14.79 30.66
CA SER A 122 -6.92 -15.85 29.64
C SER A 122 -8.28 -16.15 28.99
N GLU A 123 -9.37 -15.56 29.45
CA GLU A 123 -10.74 -15.87 28.94
C GLU A 123 -11.52 -14.69 28.37
N MET A 124 -10.91 -13.52 28.21
CA MET A 124 -11.60 -12.43 27.54
C MET A 124 -11.45 -12.62 26.03
N LEU A 125 -12.42 -13.31 25.47
CA LEU A 125 -12.67 -13.38 24.03
C LEU A 125 -12.57 -11.97 23.44
N ALA A 126 -11.60 -11.79 22.53
CA ALA A 126 -11.46 -10.55 21.79
C ALA A 126 -12.83 -10.15 21.22
N ASN A 127 -13.26 -8.92 21.49
CA ASN A 127 -14.49 -8.42 20.90
C ASN A 127 -14.29 -8.41 19.37
N PRO A 128 -15.07 -9.16 18.58
CA PRO A 128 -14.88 -9.24 17.13
C PRO A 128 -15.16 -7.92 16.38
N GLY A 129 -15.56 -6.88 17.09
CA GLY A 129 -15.77 -5.53 16.54
C GLY A 129 -14.61 -4.55 16.80
N ARG A 130 -13.37 -5.02 17.02
CA ARG A 130 -12.21 -4.17 17.29
C ARG A 130 -11.27 -4.08 16.13
N ASP A 131 -10.72 -2.87 15.95
CA ASP A 131 -9.57 -2.65 15.08
C ASP A 131 -8.35 -3.44 15.61
N ALA A 132 -7.59 -4.02 14.71
CA ALA A 132 -6.38 -4.76 15.03
C ALA A 132 -5.14 -4.00 14.58
N THR A 133 -4.06 -4.08 15.35
CA THR A 133 -2.75 -3.63 14.85
C THR A 133 -2.30 -4.57 13.75
N ALA A 134 -2.22 -4.05 12.53
CA ALA A 134 -1.81 -4.79 11.36
C ALA A 134 -0.42 -4.36 10.90
N ILE A 135 0.43 -5.33 10.59
CA ILE A 135 1.79 -5.07 10.10
C ILE A 135 2.01 -5.86 8.83
N THR A 136 2.43 -5.16 7.78
CA THR A 136 2.89 -5.76 6.53
C THR A 136 4.39 -5.59 6.42
N VAL A 137 5.11 -6.69 6.27
CA VAL A 137 6.55 -6.71 6.01
C VAL A 137 6.77 -6.86 4.52
N VAL A 138 7.46 -5.90 3.93
CA VAL A 138 7.81 -5.93 2.51
C VAL A 138 9.31 -6.00 2.31
N GLU A 139 9.74 -6.89 1.42
CA GLU A 139 11.04 -6.83 0.79
C GLU A 139 10.99 -5.79 -0.33
N VAL A 140 11.96 -4.88 -0.35
CA VAL A 140 12.06 -3.81 -1.35
C VAL A 140 13.09 -4.22 -2.39
N ASP A 141 12.62 -4.66 -3.53
CA ASP A 141 13.47 -5.11 -4.62
C ASP A 141 13.77 -3.93 -5.56
N LEU A 142 15.03 -3.52 -5.56
CA LEU A 142 15.56 -2.43 -6.40
C LEU A 142 16.14 -2.93 -7.71
N HIS A 143 16.11 -4.25 -7.97
CA HIS A 143 16.60 -4.82 -9.23
C HIS A 143 15.62 -4.46 -10.35
N LEU A 144 15.91 -3.36 -10.97
CA LEU A 144 15.16 -2.87 -12.12
C LEU A 144 15.34 -3.86 -13.27
N GLN A 145 14.23 -4.41 -13.76
CA GLN A 145 14.26 -5.03 -15.07
C GLN A 145 14.62 -3.94 -16.08
N ALA A 146 15.58 -4.21 -16.95
CA ALA A 146 16.14 -3.23 -17.90
C ALA A 146 15.07 -2.55 -18.79
N ASP A 147 13.88 -3.14 -18.87
CA ASP A 147 12.74 -2.68 -19.68
C ASP A 147 11.72 -1.83 -18.89
N GLN A 148 11.94 -1.56 -17.60
CA GLN A 148 11.00 -0.70 -16.84
C GLN A 148 11.28 0.78 -17.10
N LEU A 149 10.35 1.43 -17.78
CA LEU A 149 10.31 2.89 -18.02
C LEU A 149 10.37 3.74 -16.73
N VAL A 150 10.03 3.14 -15.56
CA VAL A 150 9.87 3.84 -14.31
C VAL A 150 10.82 3.29 -13.26
N GLY A 151 12.01 3.25 -13.29
CA GLY A 151 13.00 2.89 -12.26
C GLY A 151 12.55 2.83 -10.79
N LYS A 152 11.37 2.25 -10.52
CA LYS A 152 10.72 2.21 -9.21
C LYS A 152 10.80 0.82 -8.59
N PRO A 153 10.89 0.68 -7.24
CA PRO A 153 10.97 -0.61 -6.55
C PRO A 153 9.78 -1.52 -6.79
N ILE A 154 10.04 -2.84 -6.70
CA ILE A 154 9.00 -3.86 -6.50
C ILE A 154 8.92 -4.15 -5.00
N TYR A 155 7.71 -4.22 -4.47
CA TYR A 155 7.43 -4.49 -3.06
C TYR A 155 6.87 -5.90 -2.92
N LYS A 156 7.67 -6.81 -2.41
CA LYS A 156 7.30 -8.21 -2.20
C LYS A 156 6.86 -8.40 -0.75
N VAL A 157 5.60 -8.67 -0.52
CA VAL A 157 5.08 -8.96 0.82
C VAL A 157 5.60 -10.32 1.27
N VAL A 158 6.41 -10.36 2.29
CA VAL A 158 7.03 -11.59 2.81
C VAL A 158 6.38 -12.08 4.10
N GLN A 159 5.76 -11.19 4.87
CA GLN A 159 5.07 -11.56 6.12
C GLN A 159 4.00 -10.53 6.50
N ARG A 160 3.01 -10.99 7.26
CA ARG A 160 2.01 -10.15 7.91
C ARG A 160 1.84 -10.54 9.36
N TYR A 161 1.46 -9.58 10.18
CA TYR A 161 1.06 -9.81 11.56
C TYR A 161 -0.25 -9.07 11.83
N LEU A 162 -1.09 -9.66 12.67
CA LEU A 162 -2.35 -9.07 13.09
C LEU A 162 -2.52 -9.29 14.59
N TRP A 163 -2.55 -8.21 15.37
CA TRP A 163 -2.63 -8.25 16.82
C TRP A 163 -3.90 -7.57 17.30
N MET A 164 -4.77 -8.31 17.97
CA MET A 164 -6.04 -7.80 18.46
C MET A 164 -5.99 -7.52 19.96
N GLY A 165 -6.52 -6.35 20.37
CA GLY A 165 -6.78 -6.01 21.78
C GLY A 165 -5.55 -5.89 22.67
N GLU A 166 -4.37 -5.68 22.13
CA GLU A 166 -3.13 -5.58 22.89
C GLU A 166 -2.90 -4.19 23.48
N LYS A 167 -2.29 -4.13 24.66
CA LYS A 167 -1.87 -2.87 25.30
C LYS A 167 -0.76 -2.21 24.47
N HIS A 168 -0.72 -0.90 24.41
CA HIS A 168 0.31 -0.15 23.68
C HIS A 168 1.75 -0.51 24.12
N SER A 169 1.97 -0.77 25.40
CA SER A 169 3.30 -1.22 25.88
C SER A 169 3.71 -2.57 25.30
N THR A 170 2.76 -3.49 25.15
CA THR A 170 2.99 -4.80 24.53
C THR A 170 3.20 -4.66 23.03
N GLN A 171 2.35 -3.85 22.36
CA GLN A 171 2.52 -3.55 20.94
C GLN A 171 3.89 -2.95 20.65
N TYR A 172 4.34 -1.97 21.46
CA TYR A 172 5.65 -1.36 21.33
C TYR A 172 6.79 -2.39 21.49
N ALA A 173 6.73 -3.22 22.53
CA ALA A 173 7.76 -4.25 22.75
C ALA A 173 7.83 -5.26 21.58
N ARG A 174 6.68 -5.66 21.05
CA ARG A 174 6.61 -6.56 19.87
C ARG A 174 7.13 -5.87 18.60
N LEU A 175 6.81 -4.59 18.40
CA LEU A 175 7.34 -3.82 17.28
C LEU A 175 8.86 -3.70 17.35
N LEU A 176 9.42 -3.45 18.53
CA LEU A 176 10.88 -3.47 18.72
C LEU A 176 11.48 -4.81 18.30
N ALA A 177 10.89 -5.92 18.76
CA ALA A 177 11.36 -7.26 18.38
C ALA A 177 11.27 -7.50 16.86
N LEU A 178 10.23 -6.98 16.19
CA LEU A 178 10.15 -7.06 14.73
C LEU A 178 11.21 -6.19 14.05
N VAL A 179 11.45 -4.98 14.53
CA VAL A 179 12.50 -4.12 13.98
C VAL A 179 13.90 -4.76 14.17
N GLU A 180 14.15 -5.37 15.32
CA GLU A 180 15.38 -6.11 15.57
C GLU A 180 15.52 -7.35 14.66
N ARG A 181 14.42 -8.06 14.39
CA ARG A 181 14.41 -9.22 13.50
C ARG A 181 14.60 -8.86 12.03
N TRP A 182 13.81 -7.92 11.53
CA TRP A 182 13.75 -7.59 10.11
C TRP A 182 14.75 -6.53 9.67
N GLN A 183 15.35 -5.78 10.61
CA GLN A 183 16.29 -4.68 10.35
C GLN A 183 15.82 -3.74 9.20
N PRO A 184 14.57 -3.22 9.26
CA PRO A 184 13.99 -2.48 8.15
C PRO A 184 14.73 -1.18 7.92
N GLN A 185 14.87 -0.80 6.65
CA GLN A 185 15.41 0.53 6.28
C GLN A 185 14.37 1.63 6.47
N ARG A 186 13.09 1.31 6.37
CA ARG A 186 11.99 2.24 6.60
C ARG A 186 10.88 1.56 7.41
N ILE A 187 10.26 2.35 8.27
CA ILE A 187 9.10 1.97 9.08
C ILE A 187 8.05 3.04 8.83
N VAL A 188 6.98 2.70 8.14
CA VAL A 188 5.83 3.59 7.97
C VAL A 188 4.81 3.23 9.03
N VAL A 189 4.40 4.19 9.84
CA VAL A 189 3.53 3.93 10.99
C VAL A 189 2.40 4.94 11.05
N ASP A 190 1.18 4.45 11.33
CA ASP A 190 0.05 5.32 11.66
C ASP A 190 0.30 6.01 13.01
N ALA A 191 0.34 7.32 12.96
CA ALA A 191 0.48 8.20 14.13
C ALA A 191 -0.83 8.93 14.46
N SER A 192 -1.97 8.36 14.07
CA SER A 192 -3.29 8.93 14.36
C SER A 192 -3.78 8.51 15.74
N GLY A 193 -4.52 9.41 16.41
CA GLY A 193 -5.21 9.09 17.64
C GLY A 193 -4.30 8.48 18.71
N VAL A 194 -4.69 7.33 19.22
CA VAL A 194 -4.04 6.66 20.36
C VAL A 194 -2.70 6.03 19.97
N GLY A 195 -2.51 5.65 18.69
CA GLY A 195 -1.25 5.12 18.16
C GLY A 195 -0.09 6.13 18.13
N ALA A 196 -0.40 7.44 18.24
CA ALA A 196 0.61 8.50 18.17
C ALA A 196 1.75 8.35 19.20
N GLY A 197 1.45 7.82 20.39
CA GLY A 197 2.46 7.56 21.43
C GLY A 197 3.47 6.50 21.01
N VAL A 198 2.99 5.37 20.47
CA VAL A 198 3.85 4.27 19.98
C VAL A 198 4.67 4.75 18.80
N ALA A 199 4.06 5.49 17.85
CA ALA A 199 4.74 6.05 16.70
C ALA A 199 5.86 7.03 17.11
N SER A 200 5.61 7.89 18.12
CA SER A 200 6.61 8.81 18.67
C SER A 200 7.79 8.07 19.27
N PHE A 201 7.56 7.05 20.10
CA PHE A 201 8.64 6.25 20.69
C PHE A 201 9.48 5.51 19.65
N LEU A 202 8.85 5.04 18.57
CA LEU A 202 9.60 4.45 17.46
C LEU A 202 10.46 5.49 16.75
N ALA A 203 9.92 6.69 16.51
CA ALA A 203 10.65 7.78 15.87
C ALA A 203 11.85 8.27 16.73
N ASP A 204 11.66 8.39 18.04
CA ASP A 204 12.73 8.75 18.98
C ASP A 204 13.88 7.72 18.94
N ARG A 205 13.56 6.43 18.80
CA ARG A 205 14.55 5.35 18.82
C ARG A 205 15.25 5.13 17.47
N PHE A 206 14.50 5.25 16.36
CA PHE A 206 14.99 4.87 15.03
C PHE A 206 15.18 6.05 14.07
N GLY A 207 14.83 7.26 14.50
CA GLY A 207 15.08 8.50 13.76
C GLY A 207 14.42 8.52 12.38
N GLU A 208 15.18 8.94 11.38
CA GLU A 208 14.71 9.13 10.00
C GLU A 208 14.23 7.85 9.30
N ARG A 209 14.45 6.69 9.90
CA ARG A 209 13.88 5.44 9.37
C ARG A 209 12.36 5.36 9.58
N VAL A 210 11.81 6.13 10.52
CA VAL A 210 10.39 6.13 10.86
C VAL A 210 9.66 7.27 10.16
N ILE A 211 8.67 6.90 9.37
CA ILE A 211 7.77 7.81 8.66
C ILE A 211 6.42 7.76 9.38
N GLN A 212 6.09 8.82 10.09
CA GLN A 212 4.84 8.93 10.82
C GLN A 212 3.74 9.49 9.91
N LEU A 213 2.65 8.77 9.75
CA LEU A 213 1.47 9.20 8.99
C LEU A 213 0.33 9.56 9.94
N ARG A 214 -0.28 10.72 9.72
CA ARG A 214 -1.56 11.06 10.37
C ARG A 214 -2.67 10.90 9.35
N PHE A 215 -3.58 9.97 9.59
CA PHE A 215 -4.69 9.66 8.69
C PHE A 215 -5.74 10.76 8.68
N THR A 216 -5.51 11.77 7.86
CA THR A 216 -6.55 12.72 7.43
C THR A 216 -7.23 12.18 6.17
N GLN A 217 -8.39 12.74 5.81
CA GLN A 217 -9.06 12.40 4.54
C GLN A 217 -8.13 12.56 3.33
N GLN A 218 -7.33 13.63 3.30
CA GLN A 218 -6.36 13.87 2.24
C GLN A 218 -5.27 12.80 2.19
N VAL A 219 -4.72 12.41 3.35
CA VAL A 219 -3.68 11.38 3.44
C VAL A 219 -4.26 10.02 3.05
N LYS A 220 -5.44 9.64 3.57
CA LYS A 220 -6.11 8.39 3.16
C LYS A 220 -6.39 8.36 1.65
N SER A 221 -6.84 9.47 1.06
CA SER A 221 -7.05 9.57 -0.38
C SER A 221 -5.75 9.39 -1.15
N ARG A 222 -4.66 10.04 -0.74
CA ARG A 222 -3.33 9.92 -1.34
C ARG A 222 -2.80 8.49 -1.26
N LEU A 223 -2.94 7.84 -0.10
CA LEU A 223 -2.55 6.44 0.07
C LEU A 223 -3.35 5.51 -0.84
N GLY A 224 -4.67 5.72 -0.95
CA GLY A 224 -5.51 4.92 -1.84
C GLY A 224 -5.10 5.04 -3.31
N TRP A 225 -4.91 6.25 -3.82
CA TRP A 225 -4.44 6.47 -5.19
C TRP A 225 -3.03 5.91 -5.42
N GLY A 226 -2.11 6.14 -4.48
CA GLY A 226 -0.75 5.61 -4.54
C GLY A 226 -0.71 4.09 -4.50
N PHE A 227 -1.49 3.46 -3.63
CA PHE A 227 -1.58 2.00 -3.56
C PHE A 227 -2.10 1.39 -4.86
N LEU A 228 -3.16 1.99 -5.44
CA LEU A 228 -3.63 1.58 -6.76
C LEU A 228 -2.53 1.67 -7.82
N ALA A 229 -1.72 2.74 -7.82
CA ALA A 229 -0.64 2.89 -8.77
C ALA A 229 0.41 1.78 -8.62
N VAL A 230 0.79 1.43 -7.39
CA VAL A 230 1.76 0.34 -7.13
C VAL A 230 1.18 -1.02 -7.54
N VAL A 231 -0.12 -1.26 -7.28
CA VAL A 231 -0.81 -2.50 -7.68
C VAL A 231 -1.00 -2.58 -9.18
N ASP A 232 -1.52 -1.53 -9.81
CA ASP A 232 -1.84 -1.50 -11.25
C ASP A 232 -0.57 -1.58 -12.14
N THR A 233 0.60 -1.26 -11.59
CA THR A 233 1.90 -1.46 -12.24
C THR A 233 2.56 -2.81 -11.92
N GLY A 234 1.88 -3.70 -11.17
CA GLY A 234 2.39 -5.03 -10.82
C GLY A 234 3.54 -5.01 -9.81
N ARG A 235 3.76 -3.86 -9.15
CA ARG A 235 4.89 -3.68 -8.23
C ARG A 235 4.58 -4.06 -6.78
N PHE A 236 3.31 -4.26 -6.41
CA PHE A 236 2.92 -4.84 -5.14
C PHE A 236 2.64 -6.33 -5.33
N GLN A 237 3.51 -7.18 -4.82
CA GLN A 237 3.45 -8.62 -5.02
C GLN A 237 3.26 -9.35 -3.69
N ASP A 238 2.25 -10.17 -3.61
CA ASP A 238 1.99 -11.03 -2.47
C ASP A 238 2.70 -12.38 -2.62
N HIS A 239 3.02 -13.05 -1.51
CA HIS A 239 3.73 -14.33 -1.56
C HIS A 239 2.85 -15.44 -2.15
N LEU A 240 3.49 -16.48 -2.67
CA LEU A 240 2.80 -17.72 -3.05
C LEU A 240 2.30 -18.41 -1.78
N PRO A 241 1.02 -18.84 -1.74
CA PRO A 241 0.55 -19.69 -0.66
C PRO A 241 1.36 -20.99 -0.59
N SER A 242 1.74 -21.40 0.62
CA SER A 242 2.52 -22.63 0.83
C SER A 242 1.71 -23.91 0.61
N GLY A 243 0.39 -23.78 0.59
CA GLY A 243 -0.53 -24.92 0.56
C GLY A 243 -0.68 -25.63 1.92
N ALA A 244 0.07 -25.19 2.93
CA ALA A 244 -0.09 -25.60 4.32
C ALA A 244 -1.02 -24.61 5.05
N GLU A 245 -1.62 -25.05 6.17
CA GLU A 245 -2.39 -24.15 7.05
C GLU A 245 -1.44 -23.25 7.88
N SER A 246 -0.63 -22.45 7.19
CA SER A 246 0.28 -21.51 7.84
C SER A 246 -0.42 -20.23 8.28
N GLU A 247 0.10 -19.57 9.30
CA GLU A 247 -0.39 -18.24 9.72
C GLU A 247 -0.27 -17.21 8.58
N ALA A 248 0.83 -17.27 7.82
CA ALA A 248 1.04 -16.37 6.68
C ALA A 248 -0.06 -16.56 5.61
N ASP A 249 -0.41 -17.81 5.28
CA ASP A 249 -1.47 -18.10 4.30
C ASP A 249 -2.85 -17.68 4.80
N ARG A 250 -3.15 -17.88 6.10
CA ARG A 250 -4.40 -17.40 6.72
C ARG A 250 -4.53 -15.88 6.65
N LEU A 251 -3.48 -15.14 7.00
CA LEU A 251 -3.48 -13.68 6.93
C LEU A 251 -3.54 -13.17 5.49
N GLN A 252 -2.91 -13.86 4.54
CA GLN A 252 -3.05 -13.54 3.13
C GLN A 252 -4.49 -13.75 2.62
N ALA A 253 -5.14 -14.84 3.02
CA ALA A 253 -6.53 -15.10 2.67
C ALA A 253 -7.46 -14.03 3.27
N LEU A 254 -7.26 -13.65 4.53
CA LEU A 254 -7.99 -12.55 5.18
C LEU A 254 -7.77 -11.22 4.43
N PHE A 255 -6.53 -10.87 4.10
CA PHE A 255 -6.19 -9.68 3.33
C PHE A 255 -6.92 -9.64 1.98
N LYS A 256 -6.96 -10.77 1.25
CA LYS A 256 -7.72 -10.88 -0.01
C LYS A 256 -9.22 -10.66 0.17
N ARG A 257 -9.80 -11.18 1.27
CA ARG A 257 -11.21 -10.93 1.61
C ARG A 257 -11.47 -9.46 1.93
N GLN A 258 -10.59 -8.84 2.72
CA GLN A 258 -10.66 -7.40 2.99
C GLN A 258 -10.58 -6.58 1.69
N LEU A 259 -9.60 -6.84 0.81
CA LEU A 259 -9.47 -6.17 -0.49
C LEU A 259 -10.73 -6.30 -1.36
N THR A 260 -11.32 -7.49 -1.40
CA THR A 260 -12.55 -7.75 -2.18
C THR A 260 -13.73 -6.93 -1.65
N ALA A 261 -13.78 -6.68 -0.34
CA ALA A 261 -14.82 -5.89 0.30
C ALA A 261 -14.58 -4.38 0.25
N VAL A 262 -13.35 -3.93 -0.10
CA VAL A 262 -13.04 -2.50 -0.20
C VAL A 262 -13.93 -1.84 -1.25
N SER A 263 -14.70 -0.88 -0.80
CA SER A 263 -15.46 0.02 -1.65
C SER A 263 -14.82 1.41 -1.70
N TYR A 264 -15.19 2.20 -2.68
CA TYR A 264 -14.73 3.57 -2.79
C TYR A 264 -15.82 4.50 -3.26
N ARG A 265 -15.67 5.77 -2.88
CA ARG A 265 -16.49 6.88 -3.37
C ARG A 265 -15.60 8.06 -3.69
N VAL A 266 -15.72 8.61 -4.87
CA VAL A 266 -15.01 9.84 -5.27
C VAL A 266 -15.81 11.04 -4.79
N SER A 267 -15.17 11.95 -4.06
CA SER A 267 -15.77 13.22 -3.66
C SER A 267 -16.08 14.09 -4.88
N SER A 268 -17.19 14.82 -4.80
CA SER A 268 -17.52 15.87 -5.78
C SER A 268 -16.69 17.16 -5.60
N SER A 269 -15.80 17.22 -4.61
CA SER A 269 -14.91 18.35 -4.41
C SER A 269 -13.92 18.52 -5.57
N PRO A 270 -13.40 19.73 -5.81
CA PRO A 270 -12.42 19.96 -6.87
C PRO A 270 -11.16 19.10 -6.77
N GLU A 271 -10.78 18.70 -5.56
CA GLU A 271 -9.62 17.86 -5.29
C GLU A 271 -9.83 16.38 -5.63
N HIS A 272 -11.08 15.95 -5.90
CA HIS A 272 -11.45 14.58 -6.22
C HIS A 272 -10.90 13.53 -5.23
N PHE A 273 -10.98 13.83 -3.93
CA PHE A 273 -10.60 12.87 -2.90
C PHE A 273 -11.41 11.58 -3.01
N ILE A 274 -10.75 10.46 -2.80
CA ILE A 274 -11.45 9.19 -2.59
C ILE A 274 -11.63 8.93 -1.10
N ALA A 275 -12.85 8.57 -0.71
CA ALA A 275 -13.12 7.85 0.53
C ALA A 275 -13.16 6.37 0.17
N TRP A 276 -12.35 5.56 0.82
CA TRP A 276 -12.22 4.14 0.53
C TRP A 276 -11.96 3.37 1.82
N GLY A 277 -12.32 2.11 1.81
CA GLY A 277 -12.17 1.19 2.94
C GLY A 277 -13.19 0.07 2.88
N VAL A 278 -13.12 -0.85 3.81
CA VAL A 278 -14.13 -1.88 4.01
C VAL A 278 -15.34 -1.23 4.70
N PRO A 279 -16.57 -1.40 4.17
CA PRO A 279 -17.76 -0.86 4.84
C PRO A 279 -17.93 -1.43 6.25
N GLU A 280 -18.32 -0.61 7.22
CA GLU A 280 -18.53 -1.01 8.62
C GLU A 280 -19.53 -2.17 8.78
N THR A 281 -20.42 -2.35 7.81
CA THR A 281 -21.41 -3.44 7.79
C THR A 281 -20.90 -4.72 7.11
N ALA A 282 -19.69 -4.69 6.55
CA ALA A 282 -19.12 -5.84 5.86
C ALA A 282 -18.86 -6.98 6.85
N ARG A 283 -19.16 -8.21 6.41
CA ARG A 283 -18.93 -9.40 7.19
C ARG A 283 -17.98 -10.34 6.47
N ASP A 284 -17.15 -11.03 7.24
CA ASP A 284 -16.30 -12.08 6.70
C ASP A 284 -17.16 -13.26 6.26
N PRO A 285 -17.11 -13.64 4.97
CA PRO A 285 -17.88 -14.77 4.45
C PRO A 285 -17.50 -16.12 5.09
N GLU A 286 -16.30 -16.27 5.65
CA GLU A 286 -15.85 -17.50 6.29
C GLU A 286 -16.18 -17.52 7.79
N GLY A 287 -15.93 -16.40 8.49
CA GLY A 287 -16.09 -16.32 9.95
C GLY A 287 -17.40 -15.70 10.42
N GLY A 288 -18.17 -15.04 9.55
CA GLY A 288 -19.42 -14.35 9.87
C GLY A 288 -19.26 -13.12 10.77
N GLY A 289 -18.05 -12.83 11.27
CA GLY A 289 -17.71 -11.64 12.05
C GLY A 289 -17.64 -10.37 11.19
N LEU A 290 -17.45 -9.22 11.84
CA LEU A 290 -17.18 -7.97 11.10
C LEU A 290 -15.84 -8.06 10.38
N LEU A 291 -15.79 -7.54 9.17
CA LEU A 291 -14.58 -7.48 8.36
C LEU A 291 -14.04 -6.05 8.43
N HIS A 292 -12.85 -5.90 8.99
CA HIS A 292 -12.13 -4.62 9.09
C HIS A 292 -11.16 -4.44 7.93
N ASP A 293 -10.56 -3.25 7.78
CA ASP A 293 -9.61 -2.93 6.70
C ASP A 293 -8.15 -2.80 7.17
N ASP A 294 -7.84 -3.26 8.39
CA ASP A 294 -6.53 -3.09 9.03
C ASP A 294 -5.35 -3.56 8.14
N LEU A 295 -5.45 -4.78 7.57
CA LEU A 295 -4.40 -5.31 6.68
C LEU A 295 -4.32 -4.51 5.37
N VAL A 296 -5.45 -3.98 4.90
CA VAL A 296 -5.49 -3.17 3.67
C VAL A 296 -4.89 -1.79 3.92
N LEU A 297 -5.19 -1.16 5.05
CA LEU A 297 -4.59 0.13 5.45
C LEU A 297 -3.09 -0.02 5.65
N SER A 298 -2.65 -1.06 6.37
CA SER A 298 -1.24 -1.39 6.50
C SER A 298 -0.56 -1.53 5.13
N ALA A 299 -1.10 -2.36 4.23
CA ALA A 299 -0.55 -2.55 2.88
C ALA A 299 -0.53 -1.26 2.05
N ALA A 300 -1.56 -0.41 2.15
CA ALA A 300 -1.66 0.83 1.40
C ALA A 300 -0.56 1.85 1.76
N MET A 301 0.06 1.73 2.93
CA MET A 301 1.20 2.57 3.31
C MET A 301 2.43 2.35 2.41
N VAL A 302 2.45 1.30 1.57
CA VAL A 302 3.48 1.12 0.53
C VAL A 302 3.56 2.34 -0.41
N ALA A 303 2.47 3.07 -0.58
CA ALA A 303 2.44 4.30 -1.35
C ALA A 303 3.39 5.38 -0.79
N GLU A 304 3.63 5.37 0.52
CA GLU A 304 4.60 6.27 1.15
C GLU A 304 6.04 5.83 0.91
N LEU A 305 6.29 4.52 0.85
CA LEU A 305 7.59 3.99 0.45
C LEU A 305 7.93 4.35 -1.00
N ASP A 306 6.93 4.42 -1.86
CA ASP A 306 7.11 4.64 -3.30
C ASP A 306 7.57 6.07 -3.64
N VAL A 307 7.45 7.00 -2.71
CA VAL A 307 7.97 8.38 -2.83
C VAL A 307 9.31 8.58 -2.15
N GLN A 308 9.81 7.58 -1.40
CA GLN A 308 11.11 7.67 -0.74
C GLN A 308 12.27 7.41 -1.69
N PRO A 309 13.42 8.08 -1.49
CA PRO A 309 14.63 7.69 -2.17
C PRO A 309 15.16 6.37 -1.61
N TRP A 310 15.39 5.41 -2.47
CA TRP A 310 16.02 4.15 -2.12
C TRP A 310 17.45 4.13 -2.65
N SER A 311 18.40 3.78 -1.78
CA SER A 311 19.77 3.52 -2.15
C SER A 311 20.20 2.18 -1.56
N VAL A 312 20.84 1.36 -2.37
CA VAL A 312 21.59 0.22 -1.86
C VAL A 312 22.81 0.81 -1.15
N SER A 313 22.74 0.93 0.18
CA SER A 313 23.96 1.16 0.95
C SER A 313 24.80 -0.10 0.80
N SER A 314 25.71 -0.10 -0.15
CA SER A 314 26.76 -1.11 -0.15
C SER A 314 27.58 -0.86 1.13
N ASN A 315 27.30 -1.62 2.18
CA ASN A 315 28.23 -1.81 3.28
C ASN A 315 29.44 -2.67 2.83
N ALA A 316 29.88 -2.50 1.61
CA ALA A 316 31.20 -2.95 1.23
C ALA A 316 32.16 -2.05 2.03
N PRO A 317 32.96 -2.60 2.95
CA PRO A 317 33.98 -1.81 3.59
C PRO A 317 34.80 -1.19 2.46
N LEU A 318 34.94 0.12 2.48
CA LEU A 318 35.85 0.82 1.59
C LEU A 318 37.26 0.30 1.94
N VAL A 319 37.69 -0.72 1.25
CA VAL A 319 39.08 -1.17 1.36
C VAL A 319 39.91 -0.09 0.65
N ILE A 320 40.25 0.95 1.40
CA ILE A 320 41.31 1.86 0.98
C ILE A 320 42.58 1.00 1.01
N ALA A 321 43.02 0.58 -0.16
CA ALA A 321 44.34 -0.01 -0.31
C ALA A 321 45.32 1.03 0.24
N ALA A 322 45.81 0.80 1.45
CA ALA A 322 46.89 1.61 1.98
C ALA A 322 48.04 1.52 0.98
N ALA A 323 48.53 2.67 0.53
CA ALA A 323 49.73 2.72 -0.28
C ALA A 323 50.81 1.94 0.48
N ASP A 324 51.39 0.94 -0.19
CA ASP A 324 52.45 0.10 0.40
C ASP A 324 53.66 1.02 0.64
N PRO A 325 53.99 1.34 1.90
CA PRO A 325 55.08 2.24 2.19
C PRO A 325 56.47 1.69 1.74
N ILE A 326 56.56 0.40 1.41
CA ILE A 326 57.78 -0.22 0.92
C ILE A 326 58.01 0.11 -0.55
N LYS A 327 56.95 0.35 -1.35
CA LYS A 327 57.08 0.77 -2.76
C LYS A 327 57.56 2.20 -2.93
N GLU A 328 57.36 3.06 -1.95
CA GLU A 328 57.90 4.44 -1.97
C GLU A 328 59.36 4.51 -1.63
N MET A 329 59.95 3.48 -1.00
CA MET A 329 61.38 3.44 -0.63
C MET A 329 62.26 2.89 -1.74
N ASP A 330 61.73 2.15 -2.73
CA ASP A 330 62.48 1.56 -3.84
C ASP A 330 62.64 2.49 -5.05
N GLY A 331 62.12 3.68 -5.02
CA GLY A 331 62.20 4.68 -6.11
C GLY A 331 63.30 5.72 -6.02
N GLY A 332 64.27 5.52 -5.13
CA GLY A 332 65.34 6.49 -4.91
C GLY A 332 66.74 5.88 -4.85
N PHE A 333 67.23 5.37 -5.98
CA PHE A 333 68.67 5.25 -6.29
C PHE A 333 68.87 5.33 -7.77
#